data_2c51aca6031c560462bf4411493acc83
#
_entry.id   2c51aca6031c560462bf4411493acc83
#
_cell.length_a   1.000
_cell.length_b   1.000
_cell.length_c   1.000
_cell.angle_alpha   90.00
_cell.angle_beta   90.00
_cell.angle_gamma   90.00
#
_symmetry.space_group_name_H-M   'P 1'
#
loop_
_entity.id
_entity.type
_entity.pdbx_description
1 polymer ?
#
loop_
_entity_poly.entity_id
_entity_poly.type
_entity_poly.pdbx_seq_one_letter_code
_entity_poly.pdbx_strand_id
1 'polypeptide(L)'
;AFIVPSTTRGRDWSDITETYLFSTLLRSIDSYCPSIPIVIYIGYDSNDPIYSRFEQRQIINALFSKFEIKWIEMKPDPGNVVAVWNKLAEHAIAEGHEYLMVLGDDIIVPKDRDWLKVFIKALKKNNNFGWSAGWSNNDAIATQFLLHKTHIDIFGWIFPPSLRNYFCDDFLNNIYPSKYKNWRKNYHLLN
;
A
#
# COMPACT_ATOMS: atom_id res chain seq x y z
N ALA A 1 -7.14 -0.66 5.80
CA ALA A 1 -7.00 0.07 4.54
C ALA A 1 -5.77 -0.39 3.78
N PHE A 2 -5.82 -0.35 2.45
CA PHE A 2 -4.64 -0.42 1.58
C PHE A 2 -4.25 1.01 1.20
N ILE A 3 -2.96 1.32 1.25
CA ILE A 3 -2.44 2.65 0.91
C ILE A 3 -1.41 2.52 -0.21
N VAL A 4 -1.72 3.12 -1.36
CA VAL A 4 -1.06 2.85 -2.64
C VAL A 4 -0.69 4.17 -3.32
N PRO A 5 0.57 4.58 -3.31
CA PRO A 5 1.07 5.61 -4.23
C PRO A 5 1.03 5.09 -5.65
N SER A 6 0.63 5.90 -6.60
CA SER A 6 0.68 5.54 -8.01
C SER A 6 1.00 6.75 -8.89
N THR A 7 1.74 6.53 -9.96
CA THR A 7 2.07 7.57 -10.93
C THR A 7 2.23 6.98 -12.33
N THR A 8 1.84 7.76 -13.33
CA THR A 8 2.03 7.40 -14.74
C THR A 8 3.22 8.14 -15.38
N ARG A 9 3.95 8.95 -14.62
CA ARG A 9 5.10 9.70 -15.12
C ARG A 9 6.22 8.79 -15.59
N GLY A 10 6.83 9.18 -16.70
CA GLY A 10 7.92 8.43 -17.31
C GLY A 10 7.49 7.11 -17.97
N ARG A 11 6.18 6.97 -18.23
CA ARG A 11 5.60 5.84 -18.96
C ARG A 11 4.88 6.34 -20.20
N ASP A 12 4.93 5.57 -21.28
CA ASP A 12 4.22 5.85 -22.55
C ASP A 12 2.79 5.30 -22.54
N TRP A 13 2.11 5.42 -21.38
CA TRP A 13 0.71 5.01 -21.24
C TRP A 13 -0.23 6.12 -21.66
N SER A 14 -1.28 5.77 -22.37
CA SER A 14 -2.32 6.68 -22.84
C SER A 14 -3.64 6.57 -22.06
N ASP A 15 -3.85 5.42 -21.43
CA ASP A 15 -5.08 5.02 -20.77
C ASP A 15 -4.82 4.38 -19.42
N ILE A 16 -5.77 4.51 -18.49
CA ILE A 16 -5.63 4.01 -17.12
C ILE A 16 -5.52 2.47 -17.06
N THR A 17 -6.05 1.77 -18.06
CA THR A 17 -6.01 0.30 -18.11
C THR A 17 -4.62 -0.25 -18.43
N GLU A 18 -3.71 0.58 -18.93
CA GLU A 18 -2.30 0.23 -19.18
C GLU A 18 -1.44 0.33 -17.90
N THR A 19 -1.93 1.04 -16.89
CA THR A 19 -1.17 1.30 -15.65
C THR A 19 -0.96 0.04 -14.83
N TYR A 20 0.14 -0.02 -14.09
CA TYR A 20 0.38 -1.12 -13.13
C TYR A 20 -0.70 -1.19 -12.06
N LEU A 21 -1.19 -0.02 -11.59
CA LEU A 21 -2.31 0.02 -10.66
C LEU A 21 -3.49 -0.82 -11.16
N PHE A 22 -3.89 -0.65 -12.44
CA PHE A 22 -4.98 -1.38 -13.04
C PHE A 22 -4.59 -2.83 -13.37
N SER A 23 -3.54 -2.99 -14.22
CA SER A 23 -3.20 -4.26 -14.85
C SER A 23 -2.61 -5.28 -13.87
N THR A 24 -2.01 -4.82 -12.78
CA THR A 24 -1.32 -5.67 -11.80
C THR A 24 -2.05 -5.66 -10.46
N LEU A 25 -2.02 -4.56 -9.71
CA LEU A 25 -2.51 -4.53 -8.33
C LEU A 25 -4.02 -4.76 -8.25
N LEU A 26 -4.84 -3.92 -8.88
CA LEU A 26 -6.30 -4.03 -8.76
C LEU A 26 -6.84 -5.32 -9.37
N ARG A 27 -6.28 -5.78 -10.47
CA ARG A 27 -6.62 -7.08 -11.07
C ARG A 27 -6.30 -8.24 -10.13
N SER A 28 -5.16 -8.20 -9.43
CA SER A 28 -4.79 -9.24 -8.47
C SER A 28 -5.69 -9.21 -7.23
N ILE A 29 -6.00 -8.02 -6.71
CA ILE A 29 -6.94 -7.85 -5.59
C ILE A 29 -8.33 -8.35 -5.99
N ASP A 30 -8.77 -8.08 -7.22
CA ASP A 30 -10.06 -8.54 -7.73
C ASP A 30 -10.13 -10.07 -7.82
N SER A 31 -9.07 -10.68 -8.35
CA SER A 31 -8.97 -12.13 -8.52
C SER A 31 -8.81 -12.90 -7.20
N TYR A 32 -8.04 -12.34 -6.27
CA TYR A 32 -7.68 -12.96 -4.99
C TYR A 32 -8.23 -12.17 -3.80
N CYS A 33 -9.42 -11.59 -3.98
CA CYS A 33 -10.06 -10.69 -3.02
C CYS A 33 -9.89 -11.19 -1.57
N PRO A 34 -9.31 -10.38 -0.68
CA PRO A 34 -9.21 -10.73 0.73
C PRO A 34 -10.58 -11.07 1.32
N SER A 35 -10.60 -12.03 2.25
CA SER A 35 -11.84 -12.51 2.88
C SER A 35 -12.40 -11.55 3.95
N ILE A 36 -11.79 -10.38 4.10
CA ILE A 36 -12.26 -9.28 4.96
C ILE A 36 -12.42 -8.01 4.13
N PRO A 37 -13.34 -7.11 4.52
CA PRO A 37 -13.52 -5.84 3.82
C PRO A 37 -12.23 -5.01 3.81
N ILE A 38 -11.97 -4.38 2.67
CA ILE A 38 -10.84 -3.46 2.47
C ILE A 38 -11.33 -2.17 1.84
N VAL A 39 -10.68 -1.06 2.19
CA VAL A 39 -10.76 0.22 1.48
C VAL A 39 -9.40 0.50 0.86
N ILE A 40 -9.37 0.98 -0.38
CA ILE A 40 -8.14 1.24 -1.13
C ILE A 40 -7.97 2.74 -1.30
N TYR A 41 -6.94 3.31 -0.69
CA TYR A 41 -6.55 4.71 -0.83
C TYR A 41 -5.44 4.80 -1.87
N ILE A 42 -5.70 5.54 -2.95
CA ILE A 42 -4.76 5.73 -4.05
C ILE A 42 -4.30 7.19 -4.05
N GLY A 43 -2.99 7.41 -3.85
CA GLY A 43 -2.38 8.73 -3.92
C GLY A 43 -1.78 8.99 -5.28
N TYR A 44 -2.11 10.14 -5.88
CA TYR A 44 -1.62 10.54 -7.19
C TYR A 44 -1.30 12.05 -7.23
N ASP A 45 -0.35 12.45 -8.05
CA ASP A 45 -0.03 13.87 -8.24
C ASP A 45 -1.12 14.59 -9.05
N SER A 46 -1.49 15.82 -8.65
CA SER A 46 -2.52 16.62 -9.32
C SER A 46 -2.24 16.90 -10.80
N ASN A 47 -1.00 16.78 -11.25
CA ASN A 47 -0.57 16.96 -12.64
C ASN A 47 -0.12 15.61 -13.28
N ASP A 48 -0.56 14.47 -12.74
CA ASP A 48 -0.31 13.17 -13.38
C ASP A 48 -1.05 13.10 -14.73
N PRO A 49 -0.40 12.64 -15.81
CA PRO A 49 -1.00 12.66 -17.16
C PRO A 49 -2.31 11.88 -17.30
N ILE A 50 -2.51 10.83 -16.51
CA ILE A 50 -3.69 9.96 -16.57
C ILE A 50 -4.57 10.17 -15.34
N TYR A 51 -4.00 10.04 -14.14
CA TYR A 51 -4.79 10.06 -12.90
C TYR A 51 -5.41 11.41 -12.58
N SER A 52 -4.89 12.54 -13.09
CA SER A 52 -5.54 13.86 -12.94
C SER A 52 -6.88 13.95 -13.67
N ARG A 53 -7.09 13.14 -14.71
CA ARG A 53 -8.33 13.11 -15.50
C ARG A 53 -9.41 12.32 -14.76
N PHE A 54 -10.51 12.98 -14.43
CA PHE A 54 -11.62 12.40 -13.67
C PHE A 54 -12.20 11.15 -14.35
N GLU A 55 -12.37 11.19 -15.66
CA GLU A 55 -12.96 10.12 -16.48
C GLU A 55 -12.14 8.82 -16.35
N GLN A 56 -10.82 8.95 -16.32
CA GLN A 56 -9.94 7.80 -16.19
C GLN A 56 -10.12 7.12 -14.82
N ARG A 57 -10.22 7.89 -13.74
CA ARG A 57 -10.49 7.33 -12.41
C ARG A 57 -11.87 6.67 -12.32
N GLN A 58 -12.88 7.20 -13.03
CA GLN A 58 -14.21 6.58 -13.08
C GLN A 58 -14.21 5.21 -13.76
N ILE A 59 -13.34 4.96 -14.73
CA ILE A 59 -13.15 3.63 -15.33
C ILE A 59 -12.75 2.62 -14.25
N ILE A 60 -11.77 2.95 -13.42
CA ILE A 60 -11.38 2.08 -12.29
C ILE A 60 -12.53 1.87 -11.31
N ASN A 61 -13.20 2.95 -10.88
CA ASN A 61 -14.30 2.85 -9.93
C ASN A 61 -15.44 1.97 -10.46
N ALA A 62 -15.74 2.02 -11.75
CA ALA A 62 -16.78 1.21 -12.38
C ALA A 62 -16.36 -0.27 -12.47
N LEU A 63 -15.13 -0.55 -12.93
CA LEU A 63 -14.65 -1.91 -13.13
C LEU A 63 -14.38 -2.66 -11.83
N PHE A 64 -13.99 -1.95 -10.77
CA PHE A 64 -13.71 -2.50 -9.44
C PHE A 64 -14.76 -2.08 -8.40
N SER A 65 -16.01 -1.92 -8.80
CA SER A 65 -17.12 -1.38 -7.99
C SER A 65 -17.44 -2.16 -6.70
N LYS A 66 -16.92 -3.37 -6.55
CA LYS A 66 -17.02 -4.14 -5.30
C LYS A 66 -16.09 -3.64 -4.19
N PHE A 67 -15.13 -2.77 -4.51
CA PHE A 67 -14.21 -2.16 -3.55
C PHE A 67 -14.55 -0.69 -3.37
N GLU A 68 -14.41 -0.21 -2.15
CA GLU A 68 -14.36 1.22 -1.89
C GLU A 68 -12.97 1.75 -2.25
N ILE A 69 -12.89 2.60 -3.29
CA ILE A 69 -11.64 3.20 -3.77
C ILE A 69 -11.70 4.71 -3.53
N LYS A 70 -10.70 5.24 -2.83
CA LYS A 70 -10.57 6.66 -2.51
C LYS A 70 -9.33 7.23 -3.18
N TRP A 71 -9.55 8.24 -4.01
CA TRP A 71 -8.51 8.96 -4.74
C TRP A 71 -8.08 10.18 -3.95
N ILE A 72 -6.81 10.24 -3.56
CA ILE A 72 -6.24 11.36 -2.82
C ILE A 72 -5.27 12.11 -3.72
N GLU A 73 -5.66 13.33 -4.08
CA GLU A 73 -4.84 14.20 -4.89
C GLU A 73 -3.70 14.80 -4.06
N MET A 74 -2.50 14.76 -4.61
CA MET A 74 -1.28 15.25 -3.99
C MET A 74 -0.75 16.45 -4.75
N LYS A 75 -0.13 17.39 -4.02
CA LYS A 75 0.73 18.39 -4.67
C LYS A 75 1.92 17.66 -5.31
N PRO A 76 2.26 17.97 -6.57
CA PRO A 76 3.37 17.30 -7.25
C PRO A 76 4.70 17.44 -6.51
N ASP A 77 5.29 16.33 -6.14
CA ASP A 77 6.64 16.21 -5.59
C ASP A 77 7.31 14.94 -6.12
N PRO A 78 7.80 14.97 -7.37
CA PRO A 78 8.32 13.79 -8.05
C PRO A 78 9.40 13.07 -7.25
N GLY A 79 9.26 11.74 -7.14
CA GLY A 79 10.21 10.88 -6.41
C GLY A 79 10.05 10.91 -4.89
N ASN A 80 9.02 11.57 -4.35
CA ASN A 80 8.73 11.56 -2.91
C ASN A 80 7.55 10.65 -2.57
N VAL A 81 7.71 9.36 -2.79
CA VAL A 81 6.68 8.37 -2.49
C VAL A 81 6.37 8.27 -0.98
N VAL A 82 7.36 8.57 -0.13
CA VAL A 82 7.21 8.59 1.33
C VAL A 82 6.15 9.62 1.75
N ALA A 83 6.17 10.82 1.18
CA ALA A 83 5.15 11.82 1.48
C ALA A 83 3.74 11.34 1.10
N VAL A 84 3.62 10.61 0.00
CA VAL A 84 2.34 10.04 -0.44
C VAL A 84 1.86 8.98 0.55
N TRP A 85 2.67 7.99 0.93
CA TRP A 85 2.28 6.98 1.91
C TRP A 85 1.88 7.59 3.26
N ASN A 86 2.66 8.55 3.77
CA ASN A 86 2.33 9.23 5.01
C ASN A 86 0.97 9.95 4.92
N LYS A 87 0.71 10.65 3.81
CA LYS A 87 -0.56 11.34 3.61
C LYS A 87 -1.75 10.40 3.49
N LEU A 88 -1.59 9.29 2.76
CA LEU A 88 -2.63 8.25 2.66
C LEU A 88 -2.95 7.62 4.02
N ALA A 89 -1.92 7.41 4.85
CA ALA A 89 -2.10 6.90 6.20
C ALA A 89 -2.88 7.88 7.09
N GLU A 90 -2.58 9.18 7.02
CA GLU A 90 -3.35 10.21 7.73
C GLU A 90 -4.85 10.15 7.37
N HIS A 91 -5.18 10.07 6.07
CA HIS A 91 -6.56 9.93 5.60
C HIS A 91 -7.22 8.66 6.13
N ALA A 92 -6.55 7.52 5.98
CA ALA A 92 -7.10 6.24 6.41
C ALA A 92 -7.36 6.20 7.93
N ILE A 93 -6.43 6.74 8.74
CA ILE A 93 -6.60 6.80 10.20
C ILE A 93 -7.71 7.78 10.58
N ALA A 94 -7.82 8.94 9.94
CA ALA A 94 -8.88 9.91 10.21
C ALA A 94 -10.27 9.32 9.94
N GLU A 95 -10.38 8.33 9.05
CA GLU A 95 -11.61 7.59 8.75
C GLU A 95 -11.80 6.34 9.62
N GLY A 96 -10.96 6.13 10.64
CA GLY A 96 -11.11 5.07 11.64
C GLY A 96 -10.43 3.73 11.28
N HIS A 97 -9.60 3.68 10.23
CA HIS A 97 -8.85 2.47 9.91
C HIS A 97 -7.66 2.28 10.86
N GLU A 98 -7.57 1.10 11.47
CA GLU A 98 -6.50 0.77 12.40
C GLU A 98 -5.32 0.03 11.73
N TYR A 99 -5.60 -0.73 10.66
CA TYR A 99 -4.60 -1.53 9.94
C TYR A 99 -4.35 -0.95 8.56
N LEU A 100 -3.09 -0.70 8.26
CA LEU A 100 -2.61 -0.09 7.01
C LEU A 100 -1.72 -1.07 6.27
N MET A 101 -2.13 -1.50 5.08
CA MET A 101 -1.29 -2.27 4.18
C MET A 101 -0.57 -1.33 3.21
N VAL A 102 0.72 -1.18 3.39
CA VAL A 102 1.61 -0.36 2.56
C VAL A 102 1.97 -1.16 1.31
N LEU A 103 1.57 -0.70 0.14
CA LEU A 103 1.75 -1.40 -1.15
C LEU A 103 2.32 -0.47 -2.22
N GLY A 104 3.08 -1.05 -3.15
CA GLY A 104 3.31 -0.46 -4.47
C GLY A 104 2.12 -0.73 -5.40
N ASP A 105 2.01 0.02 -6.49
CA ASP A 105 0.96 -0.15 -7.49
C ASP A 105 1.21 -1.31 -8.48
N ASP A 106 2.41 -1.89 -8.44
CA ASP A 106 2.86 -3.01 -9.28
C ASP A 106 2.84 -4.38 -8.56
N ILE A 107 2.18 -4.47 -7.42
CA ILE A 107 2.18 -5.66 -6.56
C ILE A 107 1.04 -6.63 -6.92
N ILE A 108 1.39 -7.91 -7.03
CA ILE A 108 0.42 -9.02 -7.06
C ILE A 108 0.21 -9.51 -5.64
N VAL A 109 -1.03 -9.46 -5.15
CA VAL A 109 -1.38 -9.93 -3.79
C VAL A 109 -1.42 -11.46 -3.69
N PRO A 110 -1.26 -12.04 -2.48
CA PRO A 110 -1.32 -13.49 -2.29
C PRO A 110 -2.64 -14.10 -2.75
N LYS A 111 -2.55 -15.29 -3.36
CA LYS A 111 -3.72 -16.06 -3.83
C LYS A 111 -4.61 -16.58 -2.70
N ASP A 112 -4.04 -16.84 -1.54
CA ASP A 112 -4.81 -17.23 -0.34
C ASP A 112 -5.60 -16.03 0.18
N ARG A 113 -6.92 -16.10 0.12
CA ARG A 113 -7.82 -15.00 0.51
C ARG A 113 -7.76 -14.65 2.00
N ASP A 114 -7.22 -15.51 2.85
CA ASP A 114 -7.08 -15.27 4.29
C ASP A 114 -5.74 -14.64 4.70
N TRP A 115 -4.85 -14.35 3.74
CA TRP A 115 -3.52 -13.80 4.01
C TRP A 115 -3.56 -12.56 4.93
N LEU A 116 -4.51 -11.65 4.67
CA LEU A 116 -4.63 -10.41 5.44
C LEU A 116 -5.07 -10.68 6.89
N LYS A 117 -5.97 -11.65 7.11
CA LYS A 117 -6.32 -12.11 8.48
C LYS A 117 -5.11 -12.69 9.21
N VAL A 118 -4.27 -13.46 8.49
CA VAL A 118 -3.05 -14.05 9.07
C VAL A 118 -2.08 -12.96 9.48
N PHE A 119 -1.92 -11.90 8.66
CA PHE A 119 -1.06 -10.76 8.98
C PHE A 119 -1.57 -9.98 10.18
N ILE A 120 -2.87 -9.68 10.23
CA ILE A 120 -3.52 -9.02 11.39
C ILE A 120 -3.36 -9.87 12.66
N LYS A 121 -3.61 -11.17 12.58
CA LYS A 121 -3.44 -12.08 13.73
C LYS A 121 -2.00 -12.09 14.24
N ALA A 122 -1.02 -11.97 13.34
CA ALA A 122 0.39 -11.91 13.72
C ALA A 122 0.72 -10.61 14.47
N LEU A 123 0.21 -9.46 14.03
CA LEU A 123 0.38 -8.19 14.75
C LEU A 123 -0.31 -8.21 16.12
N LYS A 124 -1.55 -8.72 16.21
CA LYS A 124 -2.29 -8.81 17.47
C LYS A 124 -1.54 -9.60 18.54
N LYS A 125 -0.79 -10.64 18.17
CA LYS A 125 0.05 -11.40 19.12
C LYS A 125 1.14 -10.56 19.80
N ASN A 126 1.55 -9.47 19.14
CA ASN A 126 2.56 -8.53 19.61
C ASN A 126 1.91 -7.21 20.09
N ASN A 127 0.66 -7.23 20.54
CA ASN A 127 -0.10 -6.03 20.92
C ASN A 127 -0.12 -4.95 19.81
N ASN A 128 -0.20 -5.38 18.55
CA ASN A 128 -0.17 -4.54 17.37
C ASN A 128 1.14 -3.73 17.19
N PHE A 129 2.22 -4.12 17.85
CA PHE A 129 3.53 -3.50 17.72
C PHE A 129 4.40 -4.27 16.70
N GLY A 130 5.08 -3.54 15.80
CA GLY A 130 5.87 -4.14 14.75
C GLY A 130 5.18 -4.12 13.38
N TRP A 131 5.58 -5.06 12.53
CA TRP A 131 4.98 -5.22 11.22
C TRP A 131 4.71 -6.70 10.88
N SER A 132 3.82 -6.91 9.93
CA SER A 132 3.62 -8.20 9.28
C SER A 132 3.77 -8.05 7.77
N ALA A 133 4.51 -8.95 7.12
CA ALA A 133 4.82 -8.89 5.71
C ALA A 133 4.85 -10.28 5.07
N GLY A 134 4.59 -10.33 3.77
CA GLY A 134 4.84 -11.50 2.94
C GLY A 134 6.25 -11.50 2.35
N TRP A 135 6.57 -12.53 1.61
CA TRP A 135 7.76 -12.56 0.76
C TRP A 135 7.52 -11.66 -0.47
N SER A 136 8.50 -10.85 -0.81
CA SER A 136 8.56 -10.11 -2.05
C SER A 136 9.71 -10.66 -2.92
N ASN A 137 10.04 -10.01 -4.01
CA ASN A 137 11.17 -10.42 -4.85
C ASN A 137 12.55 -10.20 -4.18
N ASN A 138 12.57 -10.05 -2.86
CA ASN A 138 13.74 -9.82 -2.05
C ASN A 138 13.78 -10.79 -0.85
N ASP A 139 14.85 -11.55 -0.73
CA ASP A 139 15.03 -12.51 0.37
C ASP A 139 15.64 -11.89 1.63
N ALA A 140 16.24 -10.71 1.52
CA ALA A 140 16.95 -10.06 2.62
C ALA A 140 16.04 -9.20 3.49
N ILE A 141 15.09 -8.47 2.87
CA ILE A 141 14.18 -7.53 3.55
C ILE A 141 12.76 -7.67 3.05
N ALA A 142 11.79 -7.38 3.92
CA ALA A 142 10.40 -7.19 3.52
C ALA A 142 10.26 -5.81 2.86
N THR A 143 9.40 -5.69 1.83
CA THR A 143 9.17 -4.44 1.08
C THR A 143 7.72 -3.99 1.09
N GLN A 144 6.79 -4.88 1.44
CA GLN A 144 5.36 -4.59 1.56
C GLN A 144 4.92 -4.94 2.98
N PHE A 145 4.28 -4.01 3.69
CA PHE A 145 4.07 -4.14 5.13
C PHE A 145 2.61 -3.93 5.52
N LEU A 146 2.10 -4.78 6.41
CA LEU A 146 0.95 -4.45 7.23
C LEU A 146 1.44 -3.84 8.53
N LEU A 147 0.96 -2.65 8.82
CA LEU A 147 1.19 -1.92 10.07
C LEU A 147 -0.15 -1.71 10.80
N HIS A 148 -0.09 -1.53 12.11
CA HIS A 148 -1.20 -1.00 12.88
C HIS A 148 -0.96 0.49 13.19
N LYS A 149 -2.02 1.27 13.40
CA LYS A 149 -1.93 2.70 13.72
C LYS A 149 -1.01 3.02 14.89
N THR A 150 -0.78 2.06 15.82
CA THR A 150 0.19 2.18 16.91
C THR A 150 1.58 2.59 16.42
N HIS A 151 1.98 2.19 15.20
CA HIS A 151 3.23 2.65 14.60
C HIS A 151 3.22 4.18 14.45
N ILE A 152 2.13 4.73 13.93
CA ILE A 152 2.00 6.17 13.71
C ILE A 152 1.79 6.92 15.04
N ASP A 153 1.06 6.31 15.98
CA ASP A 153 0.90 6.87 17.33
C ASP A 153 2.26 7.04 18.04
N ILE A 154 3.25 6.18 17.75
CA ILE A 154 4.60 6.23 18.33
C ILE A 154 5.52 7.17 17.55
N PHE A 155 5.56 7.06 16.23
CA PHE A 155 6.55 7.72 15.38
C PHE A 155 6.03 9.00 14.68
N GLY A 156 4.72 9.19 14.61
CA GLY A 156 4.08 10.33 13.95
C GLY A 156 3.91 10.16 12.43
N TRP A 157 4.46 9.09 11.82
CA TRP A 157 4.45 8.82 10.37
C TRP A 157 4.69 7.33 10.11
N ILE A 158 4.46 6.86 8.87
CA ILE A 158 4.87 5.51 8.44
C ILE A 158 6.37 5.47 8.17
N PHE A 159 6.85 6.45 7.42
CA PHE A 159 8.26 6.61 7.08
C PHE A 159 8.74 8.01 7.45
N PRO A 160 9.98 8.17 7.94
CA PRO A 160 10.53 9.49 8.25
C PRO A 160 10.40 10.45 7.06
N PRO A 161 9.90 11.68 7.24
CA PRO A 161 9.78 12.66 6.16
C PRO A 161 11.11 13.05 5.50
N SER A 162 12.24 12.74 6.15
CA SER A 162 13.59 12.92 5.59
C SER A 162 13.91 11.91 4.48
N LEU A 163 13.20 10.79 4.42
CA LEU A 163 13.29 9.82 3.33
C LEU A 163 12.33 10.26 2.20
N ARG A 164 12.74 10.02 0.96
CA ARG A 164 11.88 10.34 -0.20
C ARG A 164 11.36 9.09 -0.91
N ASN A 165 12.21 8.09 -1.10
CA ASN A 165 11.91 6.84 -1.77
C ASN A 165 12.81 5.71 -1.25
N TYR A 166 14.11 5.76 -1.59
CA TYR A 166 15.06 4.74 -1.20
C TYR A 166 15.20 4.64 0.33
N PHE A 167 15.49 3.41 0.81
CA PHE A 167 15.69 3.09 2.24
C PHE A 167 14.43 3.16 3.11
N CYS A 168 13.24 3.37 2.57
CA CYS A 168 12.01 3.35 3.36
C CYS A 168 11.69 1.95 3.90
N ASP A 169 11.87 0.91 3.08
CA ASP A 169 11.76 -0.49 3.48
C ASP A 169 12.89 -0.91 4.45
N ASP A 170 14.14 -0.50 4.20
CA ASP A 170 15.24 -0.69 5.15
C ASP A 170 14.92 -0.10 6.53
N PHE A 171 14.34 1.09 6.57
CA PHE A 171 13.93 1.73 7.81
C PHE A 171 12.97 0.82 8.60
N LEU A 172 11.88 0.33 8.01
CA LEU A 172 10.94 -0.55 8.70
C LEU A 172 11.57 -1.90 9.09
N ASN A 173 12.48 -2.40 8.26
CA ASN A 173 13.21 -3.62 8.59
C ASN A 173 14.19 -3.44 9.76
N ASN A 174 14.68 -2.22 10.02
CA ASN A 174 15.69 -1.97 11.05
C ASN A 174 15.15 -1.37 12.34
N ILE A 175 14.04 -0.61 12.31
CA ILE A 175 13.52 0.08 13.49
C ILE A 175 12.94 -0.88 14.55
N TYR A 176 12.47 -2.07 14.14
CA TYR A 176 11.88 -3.04 15.06
C TYR A 176 12.86 -4.16 15.41
N PRO A 177 12.91 -4.59 16.70
CA PRO A 177 13.57 -5.84 17.08
C PRO A 177 12.95 -7.06 16.38
N SER A 178 13.74 -8.11 16.13
CA SER A 178 13.32 -9.28 15.36
C SER A 178 12.04 -9.95 15.86
N LYS A 179 11.78 -9.95 17.18
CA LYS A 179 10.56 -10.52 17.77
C LYS A 179 9.26 -9.83 17.33
N TYR A 180 9.34 -8.60 16.80
CA TYR A 180 8.18 -7.82 16.31
C TYR A 180 8.09 -7.80 14.78
N LYS A 181 8.95 -8.55 14.10
CA LYS A 181 8.97 -8.70 12.65
C LYS A 181 8.27 -10.00 12.26
N ASN A 182 7.05 -9.92 11.77
CA ASN A 182 6.26 -11.09 11.40
C ASN A 182 6.36 -11.36 9.90
N TRP A 183 7.51 -11.88 9.46
CA TRP A 183 7.72 -12.22 8.05
C TRP A 183 7.09 -13.57 7.69
N ARG A 184 5.98 -13.50 6.93
CA ARG A 184 5.19 -14.64 6.49
C ARG A 184 5.57 -15.07 5.08
N LYS A 185 6.75 -15.66 4.92
CA LYS A 185 7.36 -16.00 3.61
C LYS A 185 6.52 -16.92 2.73
N ASN A 186 5.52 -17.62 3.25
CA ASN A 186 4.58 -18.43 2.48
C ASN A 186 3.53 -17.59 1.71
N TYR A 187 3.41 -16.31 2.01
CA TYR A 187 2.53 -15.38 1.33
C TYR A 187 3.34 -14.45 0.46
N HIS A 188 3.13 -14.53 -0.84
CA HIS A 188 3.93 -13.79 -1.81
C HIS A 188 3.24 -12.50 -2.22
N LEU A 189 3.94 -11.38 -2.07
CA LEU A 189 3.59 -10.04 -2.54
C LEU A 189 4.62 -9.69 -3.63
N LEU A 190 4.31 -10.01 -4.88
CA LEU A 190 5.27 -9.99 -5.99
C LEU A 190 5.10 -8.75 -6.87
N ASN A 191 6.19 -8.19 -7.35
CA ASN A 191 6.23 -7.20 -8.44
C ASN A 191 7.02 -7.72 -9.63
#